data_7664737f055c50d181e104346f25e095
#
_entry.id   7664737f055c50d181e104346f25e095
#
_cell.length_a   1.000
_cell.length_b   1.000
_cell.length_c   1.000
_cell.angle_alpha   90.00
_cell.angle_beta   90.00
_cell.angle_gamma   90.00
#
_symmetry.space_group_name_H-M   'P 1'
#
loop_
_entity.id
_entity.type
_entity.pdbx_description
1 polymer ?
#
loop_
_entity_poly.entity_id
_entity_poly.type
_entity_poly.pdbx_seq_one_letter_code
_entity_poly.pdbx_strand_id
1 'polypeptide(L)'
;MRTPKGSYTPGSIDPKYQLFEGTDPGNMPSAGIVMSEAYPPTGQVLEQYWFLRDGETGLHTFSRLAYHNSTTPFLRNPQEFRTLFRPNTPLWTNLSTNEIQYAPLPIPNPATGGKGNYTTVQDATWKLTNQSDQYVIQESEYFTKYTFSDTWRDHKVHGLFADGSTSDDGSVYGAWMVMSTVDTYFGGPLHSDLAVDGIVYNYIVSNHHGDGTPNITDGFDRTFGPQYYHFNKGAAAATLEDLRSDALQYADPEWNAEFYDSIAKHVPD
;
A
#
# COMPACT_ATOMS: atom_id res chain seq x y z
N MET A 1 7.87 -10.59 -1.97
CA MET A 1 9.30 -10.34 -1.76
C MET A 1 10.09 -10.87 -2.96
N ARG A 2 10.99 -10.08 -3.53
CA ARG A 2 11.81 -10.48 -4.67
C ARG A 2 13.24 -10.75 -4.19
N THR A 3 13.81 -11.87 -4.55
CA THR A 3 15.19 -12.23 -4.23
C THR A 3 15.97 -12.49 -5.52
N PRO A 4 17.32 -12.48 -5.51
CA PRO A 4 18.11 -12.78 -6.71
C PRO A 4 17.89 -14.18 -7.29
N LYS A 5 17.31 -15.08 -6.52
CA LYS A 5 16.96 -16.46 -6.95
C LYS A 5 15.49 -16.60 -7.35
N GLY A 6 14.73 -15.51 -7.41
CA GLY A 6 13.33 -15.52 -7.78
C GLY A 6 12.47 -14.68 -6.85
N SER A 7 11.17 -14.75 -7.05
CA SER A 7 10.18 -14.09 -6.21
C SER A 7 9.59 -15.09 -5.21
N TYR A 8 9.40 -14.63 -3.99
CA TYR A 8 8.66 -15.34 -2.98
C TYR A 8 7.42 -14.53 -2.63
N THR A 9 6.28 -15.16 -2.81
CA THR A 9 5.00 -14.59 -2.40
C THR A 9 4.56 -15.26 -1.11
N PRO A 10 4.37 -14.51 -0.04
CA PRO A 10 3.84 -15.06 1.21
C PRO A 10 2.52 -15.79 1.00
N GLY A 11 2.34 -16.87 1.71
CA GLY A 11 1.14 -17.69 1.60
C GLY A 11 1.11 -18.64 0.41
N SER A 12 2.23 -18.78 -0.31
CA SER A 12 2.29 -19.61 -1.53
C SER A 12 2.88 -21.01 -1.34
N ILE A 13 3.43 -21.31 -0.18
CA ILE A 13 4.10 -22.61 0.09
C ILE A 13 3.31 -23.42 1.11
N ASP A 14 3.39 -23.06 2.39
CA ASP A 14 2.70 -23.76 3.49
C ASP A 14 2.33 -22.78 4.61
N PRO A 15 1.40 -21.83 4.32
CA PRO A 15 1.03 -20.82 5.30
C PRO A 15 0.24 -21.40 6.45
N LYS A 16 0.48 -20.89 7.65
CA LYS A 16 -0.32 -21.13 8.83
C LYS A 16 -1.13 -19.89 9.15
N TYR A 17 -2.34 -20.09 9.61
CA TYR A 17 -3.26 -18.99 9.94
C TYR A 17 -3.68 -19.10 11.40
N GLN A 18 -3.73 -17.93 12.06
CA GLN A 18 -4.26 -17.80 13.41
C GLN A 18 -5.26 -16.64 13.44
N LEU A 19 -6.39 -16.87 14.07
CA LEU A 19 -7.41 -15.85 14.29
C LEU A 19 -7.29 -15.27 15.68
N PHE A 20 -7.56 -13.99 15.80
CA PHE A 20 -7.62 -13.23 17.04
C PHE A 20 -8.97 -12.51 17.14
N GLU A 21 -9.49 -12.46 18.34
CA GLU A 21 -10.66 -11.65 18.69
C GLU A 21 -10.38 -10.95 20.00
N GLY A 22 -10.88 -9.74 20.15
CA GLY A 22 -10.67 -8.94 21.34
C GLY A 22 -11.55 -7.71 21.42
N THR A 23 -11.36 -6.99 22.49
CA THR A 23 -11.99 -5.70 22.72
C THR A 23 -10.89 -4.77 23.25
N ASP A 24 -10.77 -3.60 22.68
CA ASP A 24 -9.79 -2.61 23.10
C ASP A 24 -10.23 -1.90 24.40
N PRO A 25 -9.37 -1.05 25.00
CA PRO A 25 -9.72 -0.28 26.21
C PRO A 25 -10.93 0.65 26.03
N GLY A 26 -11.19 1.12 24.82
CA GLY A 26 -12.39 1.89 24.46
C GLY A 26 -13.66 1.05 24.34
N ASN A 27 -13.58 -0.25 24.66
CA ASN A 27 -14.67 -1.22 24.55
C ASN A 27 -15.16 -1.46 23.13
N MET A 28 -14.30 -1.23 22.13
CA MET A 28 -14.59 -1.50 20.73
C MET A 28 -14.13 -2.92 20.35
N PRO A 29 -15.02 -3.77 19.82
CA PRO A 29 -14.65 -5.10 19.34
C PRO A 29 -13.64 -5.04 18.20
N SER A 30 -12.73 -5.99 18.17
CA SER A 30 -11.77 -6.16 17.07
C SER A 30 -11.58 -7.63 16.74
N ALA A 31 -11.22 -7.90 15.49
CA ALA A 31 -10.83 -9.22 15.03
C ALA A 31 -9.61 -9.12 14.12
N GLY A 32 -8.78 -10.13 14.16
CA GLY A 32 -7.57 -10.17 13.35
C GLY A 32 -7.21 -11.56 12.86
N ILE A 33 -6.37 -11.59 11.85
CA ILE A 33 -5.77 -12.81 11.32
C ILE A 33 -4.28 -12.57 11.11
N VAL A 34 -3.45 -13.54 11.48
CA VAL A 34 -2.07 -13.62 11.05
C VAL A 34 -1.88 -14.80 10.11
N MET A 35 -1.19 -14.55 9.01
CA MET A 35 -0.61 -15.57 8.15
C MET A 35 0.88 -15.62 8.44
N SER A 36 1.39 -16.80 8.77
CA SER A 36 2.82 -17.06 9.01
C SER A 36 3.33 -18.14 8.08
N GLU A 37 4.47 -17.91 7.45
CA GLU A 37 5.09 -18.87 6.56
C GLU A 37 6.61 -18.83 6.68
N ALA A 38 7.23 -20.02 6.78
CA ALA A 38 8.67 -20.15 6.72
C ALA A 38 9.11 -20.53 5.30
N TYR A 39 10.04 -19.78 4.72
CA TYR A 39 10.61 -20.08 3.41
C TYR A 39 11.63 -21.22 3.52
N PRO A 40 11.35 -22.43 3.00
CA PRO A 40 12.16 -23.60 3.27
C PRO A 40 13.65 -23.49 2.92
N PRO A 41 14.04 -22.83 1.79
CA PRO A 41 15.45 -22.75 1.43
C PRO A 41 16.33 -21.95 2.38
N THR A 42 15.77 -21.04 3.18
CA THR A 42 16.53 -20.14 4.06
C THR A 42 16.06 -20.17 5.50
N GLY A 43 14.86 -20.71 5.76
CA GLY A 43 14.26 -20.69 7.09
C GLY A 43 13.74 -19.31 7.53
N GLN A 44 13.74 -18.31 6.63
CA GLN A 44 13.15 -17.02 6.98
C GLN A 44 11.65 -17.14 7.24
N VAL A 45 11.18 -16.41 8.24
CA VAL A 45 9.76 -16.33 8.57
C VAL A 45 9.21 -15.02 8.02
N LEU A 46 8.09 -15.11 7.37
CA LEU A 46 7.32 -13.97 6.92
C LEU A 46 5.92 -14.05 7.52
N GLU A 47 5.52 -13.00 8.20
CA GLU A 47 4.20 -12.89 8.79
C GLU A 47 3.50 -11.65 8.26
N GLN A 48 2.21 -11.81 8.03
CA GLN A 48 1.32 -10.75 7.61
C GLN A 48 0.13 -10.72 8.55
N TYR A 49 -0.14 -9.55 9.13
CA TYR A 49 -1.17 -9.31 10.11
C TYR A 49 -2.24 -8.39 9.52
N TRP A 50 -3.49 -8.73 9.75
CA TRP A 50 -4.64 -7.89 9.39
C TRP A 50 -5.60 -7.82 10.56
N PHE A 51 -6.04 -6.61 10.90
CA PHE A 51 -7.01 -6.37 11.95
C PHE A 51 -8.12 -5.47 11.45
N LEU A 52 -9.32 -5.79 11.87
CA LEU A 52 -10.52 -4.97 11.76
C LEU A 52 -10.93 -4.51 13.15
N ARG A 53 -11.39 -3.28 13.27
CA ARG A 53 -11.93 -2.71 14.48
C ARG A 53 -13.34 -2.21 14.21
N ASP A 54 -14.27 -2.48 15.11
CA ASP A 54 -15.66 -2.05 14.95
C ASP A 54 -15.75 -0.51 14.88
N GLY A 55 -16.69 -0.03 14.08
CA GLY A 55 -16.86 1.41 13.83
C GLY A 55 -15.87 2.04 12.83
N GLU A 56 -14.92 1.28 12.29
CA GLU A 56 -13.97 1.76 11.29
C GLU A 56 -14.21 1.15 9.91
N THR A 57 -13.92 1.92 8.87
CA THR A 57 -14.05 1.48 7.47
C THR A 57 -12.67 1.21 6.86
N GLY A 58 -11.83 0.50 7.58
CA GLY A 58 -10.46 0.26 7.16
C GLY A 58 -9.87 -1.03 7.67
N LEU A 59 -8.62 -1.27 7.29
CA LEU A 59 -7.87 -2.47 7.62
C LEU A 59 -6.49 -2.08 8.15
N HIS A 60 -6.22 -2.42 9.40
CA HIS A 60 -4.89 -2.26 10.00
C HIS A 60 -4.00 -3.42 9.61
N THR A 61 -2.79 -3.13 9.14
CA THR A 61 -1.87 -4.16 8.69
C THR A 61 -0.47 -3.98 9.25
N PHE A 62 0.20 -5.12 9.48
CA PHE A 62 1.61 -5.20 9.83
C PHE A 62 2.26 -6.32 9.03
N SER A 63 3.55 -6.20 8.83
CA SER A 63 4.34 -7.24 8.17
C SER A 63 5.60 -7.49 8.97
N ARG A 64 5.92 -8.75 9.29
CA ARG A 64 7.14 -9.12 10.00
C ARG A 64 8.02 -9.99 9.13
N LEU A 65 9.30 -9.70 9.17
CA LEU A 65 10.34 -10.53 8.58
C LEU A 65 11.32 -10.94 9.68
N ALA A 66 11.48 -12.25 9.89
CA ALA A 66 12.42 -12.78 10.85
C ALA A 66 13.37 -13.79 10.20
N TYR A 67 14.63 -13.81 10.65
CA TYR A 67 15.66 -14.72 10.19
C TYR A 67 16.56 -15.15 11.35
N HIS A 68 16.49 -16.42 11.72
CA HIS A 68 17.27 -17.02 12.80
C HIS A 68 17.99 -18.26 12.28
N ASN A 69 19.10 -18.04 11.56
CA ASN A 69 19.89 -19.13 11.00
C ASN A 69 21.37 -18.72 10.90
N SER A 70 22.18 -19.18 11.84
CA SER A 70 23.60 -18.87 11.88
C SER A 70 24.45 -19.67 10.88
N THR A 71 23.90 -20.72 10.29
CA THR A 71 24.64 -21.65 9.41
C THR A 71 24.38 -21.42 7.93
N THR A 72 23.20 -20.92 7.58
CA THR A 72 22.84 -20.65 6.20
C THR A 72 22.68 -19.15 6.03
N PRO A 73 23.54 -18.45 5.29
CA PRO A 73 23.39 -17.03 5.06
C PRO A 73 22.05 -16.71 4.39
N PHE A 74 21.40 -15.67 4.84
CA PHE A 74 20.26 -15.10 4.11
C PHE A 74 20.71 -14.81 2.68
N LEU A 75 19.96 -15.28 1.71
CA LEU A 75 20.43 -15.38 0.32
C LEU A 75 20.82 -14.07 -0.33
N ARG A 76 20.38 -12.98 0.13
CA ARG A 76 20.70 -11.58 -0.13
C ARG A 76 19.58 -10.74 0.45
N ASN A 77 19.86 -9.48 0.64
CA ASN A 77 18.90 -8.50 1.09
C ASN A 77 17.64 -8.52 0.23
N PRO A 78 16.45 -8.34 0.81
CA PRO A 78 15.22 -8.20 0.02
C PRO A 78 15.38 -7.00 -0.91
N GLN A 79 15.28 -7.24 -2.21
CA GLN A 79 15.32 -6.15 -3.19
C GLN A 79 14.06 -5.32 -3.16
N GLU A 80 12.95 -5.96 -2.89
CA GLU A 80 11.67 -5.33 -2.66
C GLU A 80 10.93 -6.07 -1.57
N PHE A 81 10.42 -5.29 -0.61
CA PHE A 81 9.43 -5.74 0.35
C PHE A 81 8.32 -4.70 0.37
N ARG A 82 7.13 -5.12 -0.02
CA ARG A 82 5.99 -4.22 -0.17
C ARG A 82 4.69 -4.92 0.16
N THR A 83 3.74 -4.16 0.67
CA THR A 83 2.33 -4.53 0.67
C THR A 83 1.63 -3.80 -0.47
N LEU A 84 0.59 -4.39 -0.99
CA LEU A 84 -0.20 -3.77 -2.04
C LEU A 84 -1.68 -4.07 -1.82
N PHE A 85 -2.49 -3.09 -2.16
CA PHE A 85 -3.93 -3.20 -2.20
C PHE A 85 -4.41 -2.85 -3.60
N ARG A 86 -5.22 -3.73 -4.19
CA ARG A 86 -5.79 -3.51 -5.51
C ARG A 86 -7.30 -3.48 -5.42
N PRO A 87 -7.90 -2.28 -5.29
CA PRO A 87 -9.35 -2.13 -5.35
C PRO A 87 -9.89 -2.40 -6.75
N ASN A 88 -11.20 -2.54 -6.88
CA ASN A 88 -11.84 -2.76 -8.18
C ASN A 88 -11.53 -1.61 -9.15
N THR A 89 -10.78 -1.90 -10.21
CA THR A 89 -10.22 -0.89 -11.12
C THR A 89 -11.25 -0.08 -11.92
N PRO A 90 -12.42 -0.60 -12.36
CA PRO A 90 -13.39 0.19 -13.11
C PRO A 90 -14.00 1.36 -12.33
N LEU A 91 -13.93 1.34 -11.00
CA LEU A 91 -14.51 2.40 -10.17
C LEU A 91 -13.66 3.67 -10.18
N TRP A 92 -12.35 3.54 -10.17
CA TRP A 92 -11.40 4.62 -9.87
C TRP A 92 -11.16 5.52 -11.08
N THR A 93 -11.17 6.84 -10.85
CA THR A 93 -10.97 7.86 -11.88
C THR A 93 -9.71 8.67 -11.71
N ASN A 94 -9.22 8.82 -10.48
CA ASN A 94 -8.08 9.67 -10.15
C ASN A 94 -7.12 8.97 -9.19
N LEU A 95 -5.87 9.38 -9.25
CA LEU A 95 -4.85 9.08 -8.24
C LEU A 95 -4.51 10.33 -7.44
N SER A 96 -4.03 10.15 -6.21
CA SER A 96 -3.49 11.21 -5.37
C SER A 96 -2.27 10.68 -4.62
N THR A 97 -1.11 11.32 -4.80
CA THR A 97 0.11 10.99 -4.08
C THR A 97 0.31 11.84 -2.83
N ASN A 98 -0.11 13.09 -2.90
CA ASN A 98 -0.08 14.03 -1.78
C ASN A 98 -1.14 15.14 -1.96
N GLU A 99 -1.06 16.20 -1.18
CA GLU A 99 -2.04 17.30 -1.17
C GLU A 99 -2.10 18.08 -2.48
N ILE A 100 -0.98 18.14 -3.19
CA ILE A 100 -0.82 18.99 -4.39
C ILE A 100 -0.60 18.19 -5.67
N GLN A 101 -0.34 16.87 -5.54
CA GLN A 101 -0.09 16.00 -6.68
C GLN A 101 -1.20 14.97 -6.83
N TYR A 102 -2.07 15.21 -7.76
CA TYR A 102 -3.16 14.32 -8.15
C TYR A 102 -3.45 14.47 -9.63
N ALA A 103 -3.98 13.44 -10.24
CA ALA A 103 -4.34 13.45 -11.66
C ALA A 103 -5.43 12.42 -11.97
N PRO A 104 -6.15 12.60 -13.08
CA PRO A 104 -6.94 11.54 -13.65
C PRO A 104 -6.08 10.30 -13.96
N LEU A 105 -6.65 9.12 -13.73
CA LEU A 105 -6.03 7.89 -14.23
C LEU A 105 -6.00 7.88 -15.76
N PRO A 106 -4.98 7.26 -16.37
CA PRO A 106 -4.94 7.10 -17.83
C PRO A 106 -6.22 6.41 -18.34
N ILE A 107 -6.80 6.95 -19.41
CA ILE A 107 -8.04 6.41 -19.99
C ILE A 107 -7.81 4.97 -20.45
N PRO A 108 -8.60 4.01 -19.97
CA PRO A 108 -8.48 2.62 -20.39
C PRO A 108 -8.65 2.48 -21.91
N ASN A 109 -7.80 1.68 -22.53
CA ASN A 109 -7.95 1.28 -23.92
C ASN A 109 -8.48 -0.16 -23.97
N PRO A 110 -9.69 -0.38 -24.51
CA PRO A 110 -10.26 -1.72 -24.63
C PRO A 110 -9.38 -2.71 -25.40
N ALA A 111 -8.61 -2.24 -26.41
CA ALA A 111 -7.71 -3.07 -27.18
C ALA A 111 -6.52 -3.63 -26.37
N THR A 112 -6.19 -3.00 -25.26
CA THR A 112 -5.12 -3.44 -24.35
C THR A 112 -5.64 -4.07 -23.06
N GLY A 113 -6.91 -4.48 -23.04
CA GLY A 113 -7.54 -5.07 -21.86
C GLY A 113 -7.80 -4.07 -20.74
N GLY A 114 -8.02 -2.80 -21.09
CA GLY A 114 -8.30 -1.74 -20.12
C GLY A 114 -7.07 -1.05 -19.52
N LYS A 115 -5.88 -1.35 -20.02
CA LYS A 115 -4.62 -0.76 -19.52
C LYS A 115 -4.21 0.55 -20.20
N GLY A 116 -5.11 1.22 -20.86
CA GLY A 116 -4.80 2.44 -21.63
C GLY A 116 -3.93 2.19 -22.85
N ASN A 117 -3.36 3.23 -23.43
CA ASN A 117 -2.39 3.11 -24.52
C ASN A 117 -0.99 2.79 -23.96
N TYR A 118 -0.86 1.60 -23.39
CA TYR A 118 0.41 1.14 -22.86
C TYR A 118 1.46 1.08 -23.98
N THR A 119 2.66 1.55 -23.68
CA THR A 119 3.81 1.42 -24.57
C THR A 119 4.79 0.39 -24.04
N THR A 120 5.51 -0.28 -24.95
CA THR A 120 6.57 -1.21 -24.57
C THR A 120 7.94 -0.53 -24.38
N VAL A 121 7.99 0.77 -24.51
CA VAL A 121 9.24 1.54 -24.45
C VAL A 121 9.83 1.56 -23.03
N GLN A 122 8.94 1.60 -22.03
CA GLN A 122 9.31 1.61 -20.63
C GLN A 122 8.21 0.96 -19.79
N ASP A 123 8.61 0.33 -18.69
CA ASP A 123 7.69 -0.25 -17.72
C ASP A 123 6.69 0.80 -17.21
N ALA A 124 5.42 0.42 -17.12
CA ALA A 124 4.33 1.28 -16.66
C ALA A 124 4.32 2.67 -17.32
N THR A 125 4.32 2.70 -18.66
CA THR A 125 4.24 3.94 -19.45
C THR A 125 3.00 3.92 -20.35
N TRP A 126 2.22 4.99 -20.29
CA TRP A 126 1.01 5.16 -21.10
C TRP A 126 1.10 6.42 -21.94
N LYS A 127 0.74 6.32 -23.20
CA LYS A 127 0.54 7.52 -24.02
C LYS A 127 -0.77 8.18 -23.59
N LEU A 128 -0.68 9.46 -23.23
CA LEU A 128 -1.83 10.27 -22.89
C LEU A 128 -2.53 10.72 -24.18
N THR A 129 -3.68 10.15 -24.43
CA THR A 129 -4.53 10.54 -25.56
C THR A 129 -5.89 10.98 -25.01
N ASN A 130 -6.42 12.07 -25.55
CA ASN A 130 -7.74 12.62 -25.20
C ASN A 130 -7.86 13.03 -23.72
N GLN A 131 -6.77 13.34 -23.03
CA GLN A 131 -6.82 13.94 -21.71
C GLN A 131 -7.21 15.42 -21.85
N SER A 132 -8.17 15.84 -21.06
CA SER A 132 -8.59 17.26 -20.97
C SER A 132 -8.03 17.94 -19.72
N ASP A 133 -7.47 17.19 -18.79
CA ASP A 133 -6.89 17.73 -17.59
C ASP A 133 -5.61 18.49 -17.91
N GLN A 134 -5.62 19.79 -17.60
CA GLN A 134 -4.52 20.68 -17.93
C GLN A 134 -3.23 20.32 -17.20
N TYR A 135 -3.32 19.78 -16.00
CA TYR A 135 -2.16 19.38 -15.20
C TYR A 135 -1.46 18.19 -15.83
N VAL A 136 -2.21 17.18 -16.24
CA VAL A 136 -1.65 15.99 -16.92
C VAL A 136 -1.03 16.37 -18.27
N ILE A 137 -1.67 17.26 -19.05
CA ILE A 137 -1.18 17.72 -20.35
C ILE A 137 0.15 18.46 -20.24
N GLN A 138 0.37 19.20 -19.14
CA GLN A 138 1.61 19.95 -18.93
C GLN A 138 2.83 19.06 -18.69
N GLU A 139 2.63 17.84 -18.20
CA GLU A 139 3.74 16.95 -17.84
C GLU A 139 4.41 16.32 -19.05
N SER A 140 3.65 15.77 -19.98
CA SER A 140 4.18 15.23 -21.25
C SER A 140 3.11 14.57 -22.10
N GLU A 141 3.50 14.05 -23.27
CA GLU A 141 2.67 13.12 -24.05
C GLU A 141 2.50 11.75 -23.39
N TYR A 142 3.27 11.45 -22.35
CA TYR A 142 3.31 10.15 -21.70
C TYR A 142 3.19 10.29 -20.19
N PHE A 143 2.36 9.42 -19.61
CA PHE A 143 2.28 9.24 -18.18
C PHE A 143 3.11 8.02 -17.77
N THR A 144 4.01 8.18 -16.84
CA THR A 144 4.85 7.09 -16.33
C THR A 144 4.70 6.95 -14.83
N LYS A 145 5.16 5.82 -14.30
CA LYS A 145 5.23 5.62 -12.84
C LYS A 145 6.07 6.67 -12.11
N TYR A 146 6.85 7.46 -12.81
CA TYR A 146 7.68 8.52 -12.25
C TYR A 146 7.07 9.90 -12.37
N THR A 147 5.94 10.05 -13.03
CA THR A 147 5.30 11.37 -13.24
C THR A 147 5.00 12.10 -11.94
N PHE A 148 4.55 11.37 -10.92
CA PHE A 148 4.32 11.90 -9.57
C PHE A 148 5.17 11.17 -8.53
N SER A 149 6.43 10.98 -8.85
CA SER A 149 7.39 10.40 -7.92
C SER A 149 7.66 11.35 -6.76
N ASP A 150 7.54 10.85 -5.53
CA ASP A 150 7.78 11.65 -4.33
C ASP A 150 8.28 10.80 -3.16
N THR A 151 8.79 11.45 -2.13
CA THR A 151 9.25 10.81 -0.91
C THR A 151 8.05 10.58 0.02
N TRP A 152 7.60 9.35 0.17
CA TRP A 152 6.43 9.02 0.97
C TRP A 152 6.55 9.39 2.46
N ARG A 153 7.76 9.61 2.99
CA ARG A 153 7.98 10.10 4.35
C ARG A 153 7.34 11.45 4.63
N ASP A 154 7.24 12.27 3.61
CA ASP A 154 6.70 13.62 3.72
C ASP A 154 5.17 13.63 3.56
N HIS A 155 4.59 12.50 3.15
CA HIS A 155 3.18 12.38 2.85
C HIS A 155 2.56 11.21 3.62
N LYS A 156 1.49 11.50 4.35
CA LYS A 156 0.85 10.55 5.24
C LYS A 156 -0.30 9.79 4.60
N VAL A 157 -0.83 10.30 3.50
CA VAL A 157 -2.00 9.73 2.82
C VAL A 157 -1.79 9.76 1.31
N HIS A 158 -1.94 8.60 0.67
CA HIS A 158 -1.97 8.48 -0.79
C HIS A 158 -2.97 7.39 -1.21
N GLY A 159 -3.46 7.47 -2.44
CA GLY A 159 -4.42 6.46 -2.89
C GLY A 159 -5.18 6.84 -4.16
N LEU A 160 -6.40 6.34 -4.22
CA LEU A 160 -7.29 6.45 -5.37
C LEU A 160 -8.59 7.14 -4.99
N PHE A 161 -9.15 7.86 -5.95
CA PHE A 161 -10.42 8.55 -5.85
C PHE A 161 -11.31 8.20 -7.05
N ALA A 162 -12.60 7.99 -6.79
CA ALA A 162 -13.65 7.87 -7.79
C ALA A 162 -14.57 9.07 -7.69
N ASP A 163 -14.67 9.85 -8.76
CA ASP A 163 -15.37 11.14 -8.83
C ASP A 163 -16.89 11.03 -9.01
N GLY A 164 -17.44 9.84 -8.89
CA GLY A 164 -18.86 9.56 -9.04
C GLY A 164 -19.31 9.30 -10.48
N SER A 165 -18.48 9.58 -11.48
CA SER A 165 -18.84 9.34 -12.89
C SER A 165 -18.96 7.85 -13.23
N THR A 166 -18.37 6.99 -12.42
CA THR A 166 -18.34 5.53 -12.58
C THR A 166 -19.23 4.81 -11.58
N SER A 167 -19.90 5.50 -10.68
CA SER A 167 -20.83 4.94 -9.71
C SER A 167 -22.29 5.09 -10.13
N ASP A 168 -23.14 4.12 -9.79
CA ASP A 168 -24.55 4.10 -10.21
C ASP A 168 -25.38 5.23 -9.58
N ASP A 169 -25.02 5.66 -8.38
CA ASP A 169 -25.72 6.67 -7.60
C ASP A 169 -25.02 8.05 -7.58
N GLY A 170 -23.93 8.19 -8.35
CA GLY A 170 -23.12 9.40 -8.37
C GLY A 170 -22.28 9.62 -7.11
N SER A 171 -22.27 8.68 -6.18
CA SER A 171 -21.41 8.76 -4.99
C SER A 171 -19.94 8.72 -5.36
N VAL A 172 -19.14 9.47 -4.60
CA VAL A 172 -17.69 9.45 -4.71
C VAL A 172 -17.08 8.51 -3.67
N TYR A 173 -15.93 7.94 -3.99
CA TYR A 173 -15.25 6.98 -3.12
C TYR A 173 -13.76 7.26 -3.04
N GLY A 174 -13.16 6.97 -1.88
CA GLY A 174 -11.73 7.00 -1.65
C GLY A 174 -11.21 5.64 -1.18
N ALA A 175 -10.00 5.29 -1.62
CA ALA A 175 -9.23 4.16 -1.11
C ALA A 175 -7.81 4.63 -0.82
N TRP A 176 -7.46 4.70 0.45
CA TRP A 176 -6.29 5.40 0.93
C TRP A 176 -5.36 4.47 1.70
N MET A 177 -4.07 4.63 1.47
CA MET A 177 -3.04 4.18 2.38
C MET A 177 -2.75 5.32 3.34
N VAL A 178 -2.92 5.07 4.62
CA VAL A 178 -2.65 6.03 5.69
C VAL A 178 -1.48 5.55 6.53
N MET A 179 -0.51 6.42 6.74
CA MET A 179 0.73 6.15 7.46
C MET A 179 0.78 7.03 8.71
N SER A 180 0.51 6.48 9.86
CA SER A 180 0.65 7.21 11.13
C SER A 180 2.11 7.31 11.59
N THR A 181 2.94 6.33 11.22
CA THR A 181 4.38 6.33 11.46
C THR A 181 5.12 5.66 10.31
N VAL A 182 6.36 6.05 10.12
CA VAL A 182 7.26 5.51 9.10
C VAL A 182 8.57 5.01 9.69
N ASP A 183 8.68 4.99 11.00
CA ASP A 183 9.93 4.70 11.73
C ASP A 183 10.43 3.27 11.49
N THR A 184 9.53 2.35 11.17
CA THR A 184 9.88 0.95 10.89
C THR A 184 10.36 0.71 9.46
N TYR A 185 10.20 1.68 8.55
CA TYR A 185 10.48 1.52 7.12
C TYR A 185 11.92 1.87 6.74
N PHE A 186 12.39 1.32 5.63
CA PHE A 186 13.66 1.70 5.02
C PHE A 186 13.49 2.83 4.01
N GLY A 187 12.28 3.11 3.60
CA GLY A 187 11.97 4.23 2.73
C GLY A 187 12.03 3.90 1.25
N GLY A 188 11.79 4.91 0.47
CA GLY A 188 11.74 4.91 -0.98
C GLY A 188 10.73 5.93 -1.49
N PRO A 189 10.86 6.41 -2.72
CA PRO A 189 9.90 7.32 -3.28
C PRO A 189 8.59 6.61 -3.62
N LEU A 190 7.47 7.29 -3.38
CA LEU A 190 6.20 6.95 -4.04
C LEU A 190 6.31 7.27 -5.52
N HIS A 191 5.64 6.51 -6.34
CA HIS A 191 5.48 6.84 -7.76
C HIS A 191 4.15 6.32 -8.30
N SER A 192 3.74 6.89 -9.41
CA SER A 192 2.37 6.79 -9.91
C SER A 192 1.97 5.43 -10.48
N ASP A 193 2.89 4.51 -10.73
CA ASP A 193 2.52 3.14 -11.10
C ASP A 193 1.72 2.45 -9.99
N LEU A 194 1.84 2.94 -8.77
CA LEU A 194 1.07 2.51 -7.62
C LEU A 194 -0.42 2.67 -7.81
N ALA A 195 -0.82 3.66 -8.59
CA ALA A 195 -2.22 3.98 -8.81
C ALA A 195 -2.67 3.75 -10.25
N VAL A 196 -1.79 3.83 -11.23
CA VAL A 196 -2.12 3.72 -12.65
C VAL A 196 -2.74 2.36 -12.99
N ASP A 197 -2.30 1.28 -12.37
CA ASP A 197 -2.91 -0.05 -12.50
C ASP A 197 -4.05 -0.30 -11.50
N GLY A 198 -4.52 0.73 -10.80
CA GLY A 198 -5.50 0.59 -9.73
C GLY A 198 -4.92 -0.11 -8.50
N ILE A 199 -3.65 0.13 -8.19
CA ILE A 199 -2.94 -0.46 -7.06
C ILE A 199 -2.51 0.65 -6.13
N VAL A 200 -2.70 0.45 -4.83
CA VAL A 200 -2.12 1.30 -3.79
C VAL A 200 -1.02 0.50 -3.11
N TYR A 201 0.21 0.93 -3.28
CA TYR A 201 1.39 0.29 -2.70
C TYR A 201 1.85 0.97 -1.42
N ASN A 202 2.56 0.17 -0.64
CA ASN A 202 3.46 0.65 0.37
C ASN A 202 4.80 -0.08 0.23
N TYR A 203 5.84 0.65 -0.11
CA TYR A 203 7.20 0.14 -0.16
C TYR A 203 7.85 0.20 1.21
N ILE A 204 8.06 -0.96 1.82
CA ILE A 204 8.80 -1.09 3.08
C ILE A 204 10.30 -1.07 2.80
N VAL A 205 10.70 -1.77 1.74
CA VAL A 205 12.08 -1.81 1.22
C VAL A 205 12.03 -1.81 -0.29
N SER A 206 12.80 -0.95 -0.95
CA SER A 206 12.98 -1.01 -2.39
C SER A 206 14.34 -0.44 -2.82
N ASN A 207 15.24 -1.32 -3.27
CA ASN A 207 16.46 -0.87 -3.92
C ASN A 207 16.22 -0.38 -5.36
N HIS A 208 15.06 -0.67 -5.89
CA HIS A 208 14.65 -0.25 -7.23
C HIS A 208 14.43 1.27 -7.32
N HIS A 209 14.21 1.92 -6.19
CA HIS A 209 13.91 3.35 -6.07
C HIS A 209 14.95 4.11 -5.25
N GLY A 210 16.17 3.61 -5.21
CA GLY A 210 17.31 4.36 -4.73
C GLY A 210 17.72 4.10 -3.27
N ASP A 211 16.98 3.31 -2.53
CA ASP A 211 17.34 3.03 -1.14
C ASP A 211 18.18 1.77 -0.97
N GLY A 212 19.05 1.82 0.02
CA GLY A 212 19.80 0.66 0.45
C GLY A 212 18.86 -0.40 1.03
N THR A 213 19.15 -1.66 0.74
CA THR A 213 18.45 -2.79 1.35
C THR A 213 19.11 -3.15 2.67
N PRO A 214 18.32 -3.59 3.67
CA PRO A 214 18.89 -4.02 4.95
C PRO A 214 19.77 -5.25 4.76
N ASN A 215 20.84 -5.33 5.53
CA ASN A 215 21.64 -6.54 5.63
C ASN A 215 20.95 -7.50 6.60
N ILE A 216 20.33 -8.55 6.08
CA ILE A 216 19.64 -9.54 6.89
C ILE A 216 20.63 -10.61 7.31
N THR A 217 20.92 -10.63 8.61
CA THR A 217 21.80 -11.60 9.26
C THR A 217 21.03 -12.44 10.27
N ASP A 218 21.68 -13.46 10.82
CA ASP A 218 21.13 -14.22 11.95
C ASP A 218 20.72 -13.30 13.10
N GLY A 219 19.50 -13.49 13.60
CA GLY A 219 18.90 -12.65 14.61
C GLY A 219 18.14 -11.43 14.07
N PHE A 220 18.06 -11.25 12.75
CA PHE A 220 17.20 -10.22 12.19
C PHE A 220 15.74 -10.57 12.44
N ASP A 221 15.06 -9.70 13.14
CA ASP A 221 13.65 -9.81 13.45
C ASP A 221 13.05 -8.40 13.50
N ARG A 222 12.11 -8.11 12.62
CA ARG A 222 11.55 -6.77 12.53
C ARG A 222 10.12 -6.80 12.03
N THR A 223 9.27 -6.08 12.75
CA THR A 223 7.90 -5.78 12.34
C THR A 223 7.84 -4.39 11.69
N PHE A 224 7.08 -4.29 10.61
CA PHE A 224 6.84 -3.07 9.83
C PHE A 224 5.36 -2.72 9.91
N GLY A 225 5.07 -1.48 10.12
CA GLY A 225 3.73 -0.95 10.32
C GLY A 225 3.65 -0.09 11.58
N PRO A 226 2.47 0.33 11.99
CA PRO A 226 1.18 0.05 11.36
C PRO A 226 0.98 0.72 10.01
N GLN A 227 0.16 0.10 9.18
CA GLN A 227 -0.39 0.66 7.96
C GLN A 227 -1.91 0.59 8.07
N TYR A 228 -2.61 1.64 7.66
CA TYR A 228 -4.06 1.66 7.67
C TYR A 228 -4.59 1.87 6.26
N TYR A 229 -5.27 0.89 5.72
CA TYR A 229 -6.05 1.04 4.50
C TYR A 229 -7.42 1.57 4.86
N HIS A 230 -7.69 2.83 4.53
CA HIS A 230 -8.94 3.51 4.80
C HIS A 230 -9.80 3.59 3.55
N PHE A 231 -11.09 3.35 3.71
CA PHE A 231 -12.09 3.46 2.66
C PHE A 231 -13.17 4.43 3.09
N ASN A 232 -13.48 5.40 2.24
CA ASN A 232 -14.54 6.33 2.53
C ASN A 232 -15.45 6.57 1.33
N LYS A 233 -16.65 7.07 1.62
CA LYS A 233 -17.70 7.41 0.66
C LYS A 233 -18.20 8.81 0.94
N GLY A 234 -18.31 9.62 -0.10
CA GLY A 234 -18.92 10.94 -0.07
C GLY A 234 -20.17 11.03 -0.93
N ALA A 235 -20.99 12.05 -0.67
CA ALA A 235 -22.08 12.42 -1.58
C ALA A 235 -21.51 12.88 -2.94
N ALA A 236 -22.36 12.95 -3.97
CA ALA A 236 -21.96 13.33 -5.34
C ALA A 236 -21.26 14.70 -5.45
N ALA A 237 -21.43 15.59 -4.47
CA ALA A 237 -20.76 16.89 -4.44
C ALA A 237 -19.42 16.88 -3.68
N ALA A 238 -19.06 15.78 -3.03
CA ALA A 238 -17.78 15.69 -2.31
C ALA A 238 -16.61 15.62 -3.28
N THR A 239 -15.52 16.22 -2.89
CA THR A 239 -14.31 16.33 -3.71
C THR A 239 -13.26 15.29 -3.31
N LEU A 240 -12.21 15.15 -4.11
CA LEU A 240 -11.03 14.38 -3.76
C LEU A 240 -10.43 14.90 -2.45
N GLU A 241 -10.36 16.22 -2.26
CA GLU A 241 -9.80 16.81 -1.06
C GLU A 241 -10.64 16.53 0.18
N ASP A 242 -11.96 16.51 0.08
CA ASP A 242 -12.83 16.15 1.20
C ASP A 242 -12.56 14.74 1.69
N LEU A 243 -12.45 13.77 0.76
CA LEU A 243 -12.20 12.38 1.12
C LEU A 243 -10.77 12.15 1.59
N ARG A 244 -9.81 12.87 1.01
CA ARG A 244 -8.42 12.81 1.44
C ARG A 244 -8.23 13.42 2.83
N SER A 245 -8.89 14.53 3.12
CA SER A 245 -8.87 15.19 4.43
C SER A 245 -9.52 14.32 5.51
N ASP A 246 -10.60 13.62 5.17
CA ASP A 246 -11.17 12.60 6.05
C ASP A 246 -10.17 11.48 6.36
N ALA A 247 -9.46 10.98 5.36
CA ALA A 247 -8.42 9.97 5.56
C ALA A 247 -7.25 10.50 6.41
N LEU A 248 -6.89 11.77 6.27
CA LEU A 248 -5.73 12.37 6.94
C LEU A 248 -5.85 12.38 8.47
N GLN A 249 -7.06 12.44 9.03
CA GLN A 249 -7.27 12.39 10.47
C GLN A 249 -6.70 11.10 11.10
N TYR A 250 -6.70 10.01 10.34
CA TYR A 250 -6.19 8.70 10.78
C TYR A 250 -4.67 8.59 10.71
N ALA A 251 -4.00 9.61 10.21
CA ALA A 251 -2.54 9.69 10.22
C ALA A 251 -1.96 10.22 11.53
N ASP A 252 -2.80 10.64 12.47
CA ASP A 252 -2.37 10.98 13.82
C ASP A 252 -1.94 9.70 14.56
N PRO A 253 -0.69 9.61 15.05
CA PRO A 253 -0.23 8.44 15.78
C PRO A 253 -1.05 8.14 17.04
N GLU A 254 -1.65 9.15 17.66
CA GLU A 254 -2.44 8.98 18.87
C GLU A 254 -3.83 8.41 18.61
N TRP A 255 -4.33 8.50 17.38
CA TRP A 255 -5.68 8.07 17.02
C TRP A 255 -5.97 6.61 17.40
N ASN A 256 -5.02 5.71 17.16
CA ASN A 256 -5.18 4.28 17.41
C ASN A 256 -4.20 3.72 18.45
N ALA A 257 -3.54 4.56 19.23
CA ALA A 257 -2.54 4.11 20.20
C ALA A 257 -3.08 3.03 21.15
N GLU A 258 -4.24 3.26 21.77
CA GLU A 258 -4.86 2.28 22.67
C GLU A 258 -5.23 0.96 21.98
N PHE A 259 -5.68 1.03 20.74
CA PHE A 259 -5.96 -0.17 19.96
C PHE A 259 -4.68 -0.94 19.65
N TYR A 260 -3.63 -0.28 19.19
CA TYR A 260 -2.36 -0.92 18.88
C TYR A 260 -1.72 -1.52 20.14
N ASP A 261 -1.77 -0.85 21.27
CA ASP A 261 -1.34 -1.41 22.56
C ASP A 261 -2.12 -2.69 22.92
N SER A 262 -3.42 -2.71 22.63
CA SER A 262 -4.27 -3.87 22.94
C SER A 262 -3.91 -5.12 22.12
N ILE A 263 -3.42 -4.93 20.90
CA ILE A 263 -3.02 -6.02 19.98
C ILE A 263 -1.50 -6.31 20.00
N ALA A 264 -0.70 -5.53 20.70
CA ALA A 264 0.77 -5.69 20.76
C ALA A 264 1.20 -7.10 21.20
N LYS A 265 0.42 -7.78 22.05
CA LYS A 265 0.66 -9.18 22.41
C LYS A 265 0.60 -10.18 21.24
N HIS A 266 -0.01 -9.78 20.11
CA HIS A 266 -0.16 -10.62 18.91
C HIS A 266 0.79 -10.21 17.80
N VAL A 267 1.30 -8.98 17.83
CA VAL A 267 2.21 -8.41 16.85
C VAL A 267 3.56 -8.19 17.52
N PRO A 268 4.56 -9.03 17.30
CA PRO A 268 5.90 -8.85 17.87
C PRO A 268 6.54 -7.51 17.46
N ASP A 269 7.36 -6.97 18.33
CA ASP A 269 8.12 -5.73 18.08
C ASP A 269 9.13 -5.87 16.93
#